data_18b5f29eb7e9e6f60a38cfb902bdd6c5
#
_entry.id   18b5f29eb7e9e6f60a38cfb902bdd6c5
#
_cell.length_a   1.000
_cell.length_b   1.000
_cell.length_c   1.000
_cell.angle_alpha   90.00
_cell.angle_beta   90.00
_cell.angle_gamma   90.00
#
_symmetry.space_group_name_H-M   'P 1'
#
loop_
_entity.id
_entity.type
_entity.pdbx_description
1 polymer ?
#
loop_
_entity_poly.entity_id
_entity_poly.type
_entity_poly.pdbx_seq_one_letter_code
_entity_poly.pdbx_strand_id
1 'polypeptide(L)'
;MKHTTITKVIGISLSAALLASVATGCGSASNGDTVQITNVSYDPTRELYSAYNELFAKHWKEKTGQDVEVTQSHGGSGKQALEVANGLEADVVTLALEYDVDAIQDAGLIDDGWISEFDDDSAPYTSTIVFLVRKGNPKNIQDWDDLVKDGVGVITPNPKTSGGARWNYLAAWAYATQEYGDDEAKTEDFMKKLYQNVLVLDSGARGATTTFVENGQGDVLLAWENEAYLSIKDAPDDYEIVTPSISILAQPSVAVVDDVVDRKGTREVATEYLSYLYSDEAQRIAG
;
A
#
# COMPACT_ATOMS: atom_id res chain seq x y z
N MET A 1 32.65 66.26 -13.23
CA MET A 1 34.14 66.36 -13.26
C MET A 1 34.69 64.99 -13.63
N LYS A 2 35.30 64.97 -14.79
CA LYS A 2 36.51 64.27 -15.25
C LYS A 2 36.43 62.72 -15.17
N HIS A 3 36.25 62.03 -16.31
CA HIS A 3 37.34 61.60 -17.26
C HIS A 3 38.11 60.41 -16.66
N THR A 4 38.39 59.27 -17.28
CA THR A 4 38.93 59.02 -18.64
C THR A 4 38.90 57.49 -18.82
N THR A 5 38.28 56.88 -19.80
CA THR A 5 38.73 56.31 -21.09
C THR A 5 40.18 55.78 -21.14
N ILE A 6 40.33 54.58 -21.74
CA ILE A 6 41.31 54.14 -22.77
C ILE A 6 41.40 52.60 -22.71
N THR A 7 40.86 51.79 -23.59
CA THR A 7 41.13 51.49 -25.04
C THR A 7 42.43 50.75 -25.33
N LYS A 8 42.23 49.69 -26.13
CA LYS A 8 43.11 49.01 -27.15
C LYS A 8 43.86 47.79 -26.72
N VAL A 9 43.89 46.73 -27.42
CA VAL A 9 43.57 46.19 -28.77
C VAL A 9 44.69 45.17 -29.12
N ILE A 10 44.29 44.08 -29.76
CA ILE A 10 44.98 43.22 -30.76
C ILE A 10 46.01 42.19 -30.30
N GLY A 11 45.75 40.94 -30.80
CA GLY A 11 46.76 39.91 -30.99
C GLY A 11 46.15 38.60 -31.50
N ILE A 12 45.97 38.52 -32.81
CA ILE A 12 45.65 37.33 -33.59
C ILE A 12 46.88 36.46 -33.70
N SER A 13 46.81 35.17 -33.51
CA SER A 13 47.59 34.22 -34.33
C SER A 13 46.96 32.80 -34.30
N LEU A 14 46.65 32.38 -35.47
CA LEU A 14 46.26 31.09 -36.02
C LEU A 14 47.41 30.08 -35.84
N SER A 15 47.10 28.86 -35.38
CA SER A 15 47.86 27.67 -35.81
C SER A 15 47.01 26.43 -35.65
N ALA A 16 46.63 25.86 -36.78
CA ALA A 16 46.03 24.55 -36.91
C ALA A 16 47.11 23.47 -36.74
N ALA A 17 46.81 22.45 -35.93
CA ALA A 17 47.53 21.18 -36.01
C ALA A 17 46.52 20.04 -35.82
N LEU A 18 46.19 19.37 -36.90
CA LEU A 18 45.55 18.04 -36.92
C LEU A 18 46.50 17.03 -36.28
N LEU A 19 46.03 16.34 -35.27
CA LEU A 19 46.55 15.05 -34.86
C LEU A 19 45.37 14.08 -34.68
N ALA A 20 45.25 13.19 -35.65
CA ALA A 20 44.41 12.01 -35.59
C ALA A 20 44.98 11.05 -34.55
N SER A 21 44.30 10.91 -33.41
CA SER A 21 44.54 9.79 -32.47
C SER A 21 43.42 8.76 -32.61
N VAL A 22 43.82 7.60 -33.06
CA VAL A 22 43.01 6.39 -33.09
C VAL A 22 42.57 6.10 -31.66
N ALA A 23 41.32 6.29 -31.38
CA ALA A 23 40.71 5.82 -30.15
C ALA A 23 40.42 4.32 -30.29
N THR A 24 41.29 3.49 -29.72
CA THR A 24 40.95 2.14 -29.34
C THR A 24 39.78 2.16 -28.42
N GLY A 25 38.65 1.67 -28.88
CA GLY A 25 37.45 1.48 -28.08
C GLY A 25 37.71 0.50 -26.93
N CYS A 26 37.89 1.03 -25.72
CA CYS A 26 37.58 0.27 -24.55
C CYS A 26 36.05 0.30 -24.46
N GLY A 27 35.43 -0.86 -24.58
CA GLY A 27 34.02 -1.02 -24.30
C GLY A 27 33.73 -0.54 -22.89
N SER A 28 33.14 0.63 -22.78
CA SER A 28 32.41 0.99 -21.60
C SER A 28 31.28 0.00 -21.51
N ALA A 29 31.31 -0.88 -20.52
CA ALA A 29 30.10 -1.52 -20.06
C ALA A 29 29.09 -0.39 -19.86
N SER A 30 28.02 -0.37 -20.66
CA SER A 30 26.89 0.49 -20.43
C SER A 30 26.43 0.16 -19.00
N ASN A 31 26.58 1.10 -18.08
CA ASN A 31 25.73 1.09 -16.92
C ASN A 31 24.32 1.09 -17.50
N GLY A 32 23.63 -0.04 -17.49
CA GLY A 32 22.24 -0.12 -17.87
C GLY A 32 21.50 0.92 -17.03
N ASP A 33 20.78 1.81 -17.70
CA ASP A 33 20.00 2.83 -17.00
C ASP A 33 19.11 2.11 -15.99
N THR A 34 19.17 2.53 -14.72
CA THR A 34 18.29 2.00 -13.67
C THR A 34 16.85 2.37 -14.03
N VAL A 35 15.98 1.37 -14.15
CA VAL A 35 14.56 1.62 -14.35
C VAL A 35 13.89 1.99 -13.02
N GLN A 36 13.00 2.96 -13.05
CA GLN A 36 12.27 3.41 -11.87
C GLN A 36 10.79 3.17 -12.03
N ILE A 37 10.17 2.51 -11.05
CA ILE A 37 8.74 2.33 -10.97
C ILE A 37 8.21 2.82 -9.62
N THR A 38 6.92 3.18 -9.58
CA THR A 38 6.22 3.60 -8.37
C THR A 38 5.13 2.60 -8.05
N ASN A 39 5.15 2.03 -6.84
CA ASN A 39 4.06 1.25 -6.28
C ASN A 39 3.26 2.11 -5.29
N VAL A 40 1.97 2.31 -5.58
CA VAL A 40 1.04 2.99 -4.67
C VAL A 40 0.22 1.94 -3.94
N SER A 41 0.39 1.87 -2.61
CA SER A 41 -0.10 0.78 -1.77
C SER A 41 -0.90 1.28 -0.58
N TYR A 42 -1.52 0.36 0.15
CA TYR A 42 -2.21 0.66 1.40
C TYR A 42 -1.33 0.41 2.63
N ASP A 43 -1.68 1.03 3.76
CA ASP A 43 -0.81 1.13 4.95
C ASP A 43 -0.24 -0.19 5.48
N PRO A 44 -1.01 -1.28 5.67
CA PRO A 44 -0.53 -2.53 6.28
C PRO A 44 0.59 -3.26 5.54
N THR A 45 0.89 -2.86 4.31
CA THR A 45 1.87 -3.54 3.45
C THR A 45 3.26 -2.92 3.45
N ARG A 46 3.54 -1.94 4.31
CA ARG A 46 4.84 -1.23 4.34
C ARG A 46 6.02 -2.17 4.50
N GLU A 47 5.94 -3.05 5.47
CA GLU A 47 6.99 -4.00 5.81
C GLU A 47 7.13 -5.06 4.72
N LEU A 48 6.00 -5.56 4.21
CA LEU A 48 5.95 -6.49 3.09
C LEU A 48 6.70 -5.94 1.89
N TYR A 49 6.30 -4.75 1.39
CA TYR A 49 6.92 -4.19 0.19
C TYR A 49 8.35 -3.68 0.42
N SER A 50 8.72 -3.33 1.64
CA SER A 50 10.13 -3.05 1.95
C SER A 50 11.01 -4.29 1.69
N ALA A 51 10.60 -5.45 2.19
CA ALA A 51 11.34 -6.70 1.98
C ALA A 51 11.21 -7.23 0.53
N TYR A 52 10.00 -7.13 -0.04
CA TYR A 52 9.73 -7.57 -1.40
C TYR A 52 10.54 -6.80 -2.45
N ASN A 53 10.67 -5.48 -2.31
CA ASN A 53 11.43 -4.67 -3.27
C ASN A 53 12.91 -5.06 -3.36
N GLU A 54 13.52 -5.45 -2.24
CA GLU A 54 14.90 -5.97 -2.24
C GLU A 54 14.98 -7.30 -3.00
N LEU A 55 14.01 -8.19 -2.77
CA LEU A 55 13.90 -9.47 -3.46
C LEU A 55 13.66 -9.26 -4.95
N PHE A 56 12.72 -8.42 -5.33
CA PHE A 56 12.40 -8.12 -6.73
C PHE A 56 13.56 -7.46 -7.47
N ALA A 57 14.25 -6.51 -6.85
CA ALA A 57 15.41 -5.87 -7.48
C ALA A 57 16.50 -6.88 -7.84
N LYS A 58 16.73 -7.89 -6.99
CA LYS A 58 17.65 -8.99 -7.28
C LYS A 58 17.13 -9.85 -8.44
N HIS A 59 15.87 -10.27 -8.41
CA HIS A 59 15.22 -11.04 -9.46
C HIS A 59 15.32 -10.33 -10.81
N TRP A 60 14.94 -9.06 -10.88
CA TRP A 60 14.99 -8.27 -12.10
C TRP A 60 16.40 -8.13 -12.66
N LYS A 61 17.37 -7.90 -11.78
CA LYS A 61 18.79 -7.84 -12.17
C LYS A 61 19.30 -9.16 -12.74
N GLU A 62 18.93 -10.28 -12.13
CA GLU A 62 19.32 -11.63 -12.61
C GLU A 62 18.65 -11.96 -13.94
N LYS A 63 17.39 -11.55 -14.12
CA LYS A 63 16.59 -11.83 -15.33
C LYS A 63 17.03 -10.98 -16.52
N THR A 64 17.31 -9.69 -16.32
CA THR A 64 17.47 -8.72 -17.40
C THR A 64 18.86 -8.07 -17.49
N GLY A 65 19.64 -8.13 -16.41
CA GLY A 65 20.88 -7.38 -16.26
C GLY A 65 20.68 -5.91 -15.89
N GLN A 66 19.44 -5.42 -15.81
CA GLN A 66 19.09 -4.03 -15.49
C GLN A 66 18.84 -3.87 -13.99
N ASP A 67 19.24 -2.73 -13.42
CA ASP A 67 18.85 -2.35 -12.06
C ASP A 67 17.45 -1.76 -12.05
N VAL A 68 16.68 -2.00 -10.96
CA VAL A 68 15.38 -1.40 -10.73
C VAL A 68 15.32 -0.70 -9.37
N GLU A 69 14.71 0.45 -9.32
CA GLU A 69 14.38 1.18 -8.10
C GLU A 69 12.86 1.32 -7.98
N VAL A 70 12.30 0.87 -6.85
CA VAL A 70 10.87 0.91 -6.60
C VAL A 70 10.56 1.95 -5.54
N THR A 71 9.91 3.03 -5.95
CA THR A 71 9.38 4.06 -5.04
C THR A 71 8.06 3.58 -4.45
N GLN A 72 7.88 3.77 -3.13
CA GLN A 72 6.67 3.36 -2.41
C GLN A 72 5.87 4.56 -1.93
N SER A 73 4.55 4.52 -2.14
CA SER A 73 3.58 5.40 -1.48
C SER A 73 2.62 4.56 -0.66
N HIS A 74 2.44 4.87 0.63
CA HIS A 74 1.53 4.15 1.51
C HIS A 74 0.54 5.10 2.20
N GLY A 75 -0.71 4.67 2.29
CA GLY A 75 -1.78 5.43 2.94
C GLY A 75 -3.07 4.62 3.04
N GLY A 76 -4.16 5.26 3.39
CA GLY A 76 -5.48 4.62 3.30
C GLY A 76 -5.79 4.27 1.84
N SER A 77 -6.20 3.02 1.57
CA SER A 77 -6.38 2.48 0.22
C SER A 77 -7.27 3.34 -0.67
N GLY A 78 -8.45 3.73 -0.20
CA GLY A 78 -9.35 4.60 -0.97
C GLY A 78 -8.79 6.01 -1.19
N LYS A 79 -7.96 6.52 -0.25
CA LYS A 79 -7.24 7.78 -0.45
C LYS A 79 -6.18 7.64 -1.54
N GLN A 80 -5.40 6.55 -1.51
CA GLN A 80 -4.38 6.25 -2.51
C GLN A 80 -4.99 6.10 -3.91
N ALA A 81 -6.10 5.36 -4.03
CA ALA A 81 -6.84 5.23 -5.29
C ALA A 81 -7.26 6.59 -5.85
N LEU A 82 -7.81 7.45 -5.00
CA LEU A 82 -8.23 8.80 -5.39
C LEU A 82 -7.04 9.67 -5.82
N GLU A 83 -5.89 9.55 -5.17
CA GLU A 83 -4.67 10.29 -5.54
C GLU A 83 -4.16 9.85 -6.91
N VAL A 84 -4.17 8.54 -7.22
CA VAL A 84 -3.82 8.01 -8.55
C VAL A 84 -4.82 8.49 -9.60
N ALA A 85 -6.13 8.36 -9.35
CA ALA A 85 -7.18 8.86 -10.25
C ALA A 85 -7.07 10.37 -10.52
N ASN A 86 -6.47 11.15 -9.62
CA ASN A 86 -6.22 12.58 -9.76
C ASN A 86 -4.81 12.93 -10.25
N GLY A 87 -4.01 11.97 -10.69
CA GLY A 87 -2.75 12.21 -11.38
C GLY A 87 -1.47 11.91 -10.58
N LEU A 88 -1.55 11.21 -9.46
CA LEU A 88 -0.36 10.60 -8.86
C LEU A 88 0.15 9.49 -9.80
N GLU A 89 1.33 9.66 -10.35
CA GLU A 89 1.92 8.71 -11.29
C GLU A 89 2.37 7.43 -10.58
N ALA A 90 1.55 6.38 -10.66
CA ALA A 90 1.84 5.05 -10.20
C ALA A 90 2.05 4.12 -11.39
N ASP A 91 3.11 3.30 -11.39
CA ASP A 91 3.28 2.24 -12.39
C ASP A 91 2.41 1.03 -12.04
N VAL A 92 2.28 0.75 -10.75
CA VAL A 92 1.42 -0.29 -10.21
C VAL A 92 0.69 0.20 -8.97
N VAL A 93 -0.48 -0.37 -8.75
CA VAL A 93 -1.24 -0.20 -7.51
C VAL A 93 -1.39 -1.55 -6.82
N THR A 94 -1.28 -1.54 -5.48
CA THR A 94 -1.46 -2.72 -4.62
C THR A 94 -2.35 -2.29 -3.47
N LEU A 95 -3.68 -2.37 -3.70
CA LEU A 95 -4.70 -1.77 -2.85
C LEU A 95 -5.44 -2.80 -2.00
N ALA A 96 -6.19 -2.35 -1.02
CA ALA A 96 -6.84 -3.22 -0.05
C ALA A 96 -8.02 -4.00 -0.62
N LEU A 97 -8.63 -3.56 -1.71
CA LEU A 97 -9.82 -4.19 -2.31
C LEU A 97 -10.03 -3.74 -3.75
N GLU A 98 -10.71 -4.59 -4.51
CA GLU A 98 -11.12 -4.41 -5.91
C GLU A 98 -11.77 -3.03 -6.15
N TYR A 99 -12.73 -2.63 -5.33
CA TYR A 99 -13.42 -1.35 -5.43
C TYR A 99 -12.49 -0.13 -5.52
N ASP A 100 -11.32 -0.19 -4.88
CA ASP A 100 -10.35 0.91 -4.94
C ASP A 100 -9.57 0.90 -6.27
N VAL A 101 -9.33 -0.28 -6.86
CA VAL A 101 -8.75 -0.42 -8.20
C VAL A 101 -9.74 0.02 -9.27
N ASP A 102 -11.02 -0.38 -9.16
CA ASP A 102 -12.11 0.03 -10.04
C ASP A 102 -12.24 1.55 -10.12
N ALA A 103 -12.04 2.26 -9.02
CA ALA A 103 -12.08 3.72 -9.03
C ALA A 103 -10.97 4.35 -9.91
N ILE A 104 -9.85 3.67 -10.09
CA ILE A 104 -8.76 4.09 -10.99
C ILE A 104 -9.10 3.69 -12.43
N GLN A 105 -9.69 2.52 -12.64
CA GLN A 105 -10.22 2.08 -13.93
C GLN A 105 -11.31 3.05 -14.45
N ASP A 106 -12.26 3.42 -13.58
CA ASP A 106 -13.32 4.40 -13.90
C ASP A 106 -12.75 5.77 -14.33
N ALA A 107 -11.57 6.11 -13.84
CA ALA A 107 -10.83 7.30 -14.27
C ALA A 107 -10.11 7.11 -15.62
N GLY A 108 -10.14 5.92 -16.22
CA GLY A 108 -9.55 5.60 -17.52
C GLY A 108 -8.04 5.39 -17.50
N LEU A 109 -7.46 5.04 -16.33
CA LEU A 109 -6.02 4.84 -16.16
C LEU A 109 -5.61 3.36 -16.14
N ILE A 110 -6.55 2.46 -15.93
CA ILE A 110 -6.38 1.00 -15.93
C ILE A 110 -7.34 0.43 -16.97
N ASP A 111 -6.88 -0.51 -17.79
CA ASP A 111 -7.65 -1.13 -18.83
C ASP A 111 -8.72 -2.10 -18.27
N ASP A 112 -9.75 -2.35 -19.08
CA ASP A 112 -10.79 -3.35 -18.77
C ASP A 112 -10.18 -4.75 -18.61
N GLY A 113 -10.63 -5.47 -17.59
CA GLY A 113 -10.22 -6.85 -17.34
C GLY A 113 -9.01 -7.02 -16.45
N TRP A 114 -8.52 -5.97 -15.82
CA TRP A 114 -7.39 -5.99 -14.87
C TRP A 114 -7.50 -7.09 -13.81
N ILE A 115 -8.71 -7.41 -13.36
CA ILE A 115 -8.93 -8.43 -12.32
C ILE A 115 -8.50 -9.84 -12.78
N SER A 116 -8.48 -10.09 -14.09
CA SER A 116 -8.07 -11.37 -14.69
C SER A 116 -6.65 -11.33 -15.26
N GLU A 117 -5.89 -10.27 -15.02
CA GLU A 117 -4.54 -10.11 -15.53
C GLU A 117 -3.54 -11.03 -14.79
N PHE A 118 -3.75 -11.23 -13.50
CA PHE A 118 -2.92 -12.10 -12.66
C PHE A 118 -3.76 -13.21 -12.03
N ASP A 119 -3.10 -14.24 -11.50
CA ASP A 119 -3.74 -15.35 -10.82
C ASP A 119 -4.59 -14.90 -9.62
N ASP A 120 -5.54 -15.75 -9.19
CA ASP A 120 -6.40 -15.53 -8.02
C ASP A 120 -7.15 -14.19 -8.06
N ASP A 121 -7.69 -13.82 -9.24
CA ASP A 121 -8.38 -12.54 -9.47
C ASP A 121 -7.52 -11.32 -9.08
N SER A 122 -6.25 -11.37 -9.47
CA SER A 122 -5.24 -10.35 -9.17
C SER A 122 -5.09 -10.05 -7.67
N ALA A 123 -5.26 -11.08 -6.82
CA ALA A 123 -5.10 -11.01 -5.36
C ALA A 123 -3.97 -11.92 -4.87
N PRO A 124 -2.71 -11.45 -4.85
CA PRO A 124 -1.54 -12.29 -4.58
C PRO A 124 -1.43 -12.80 -3.14
N TYR A 125 -2.17 -12.25 -2.21
CA TYR A 125 -2.23 -12.67 -0.80
C TYR A 125 -3.58 -12.32 -0.20
N THR A 126 -3.88 -12.94 0.95
CA THR A 126 -5.12 -12.72 1.69
C THR A 126 -4.82 -12.35 3.13
N SER A 127 -5.78 -11.77 3.81
CA SER A 127 -5.73 -11.48 5.24
C SER A 127 -7.13 -11.57 5.85
N THR A 128 -7.23 -11.29 7.15
CA THR A 128 -8.50 -11.27 7.86
C THR A 128 -8.52 -10.13 8.87
N ILE A 129 -9.69 -9.89 9.48
CA ILE A 129 -9.86 -8.90 10.55
C ILE A 129 -9.89 -9.62 11.89
N VAL A 130 -9.10 -9.10 12.81
CA VAL A 130 -9.03 -9.56 14.21
C VAL A 130 -9.21 -8.39 15.16
N PHE A 131 -9.40 -8.66 16.44
CA PHE A 131 -9.40 -7.65 17.50
C PHE A 131 -8.07 -7.66 18.22
N LEU A 132 -7.40 -6.51 18.30
CA LEU A 132 -6.28 -6.30 19.17
C LEU A 132 -6.80 -5.64 20.45
N VAL A 133 -6.60 -6.30 21.59
CA VAL A 133 -7.06 -5.83 22.90
C VAL A 133 -5.88 -5.62 23.83
N ARG A 134 -6.11 -4.86 24.92
CA ARG A 134 -5.11 -4.69 26.00
C ARG A 134 -4.82 -6.00 26.68
N LYS A 135 -3.60 -6.19 27.16
CA LYS A 135 -3.18 -7.40 27.88
C LYS A 135 -4.13 -7.76 29.02
N GLY A 136 -4.51 -9.04 29.10
CA GLY A 136 -5.48 -9.54 30.06
C GLY A 136 -6.92 -9.16 29.75
N ASN A 137 -7.17 -8.55 28.60
CA ASN A 137 -8.50 -8.22 28.06
C ASN A 137 -9.47 -7.67 29.15
N PRO A 138 -9.19 -6.47 29.70
CA PRO A 138 -9.94 -5.93 30.87
C PRO A 138 -11.44 -5.74 30.63
N LYS A 139 -11.85 -5.60 29.35
CA LYS A 139 -13.25 -5.46 28.95
C LYS A 139 -13.91 -6.79 28.61
N ASN A 140 -13.18 -7.91 28.68
CA ASN A 140 -13.64 -9.24 28.32
C ASN A 140 -14.30 -9.28 26.92
N ILE A 141 -13.63 -8.69 25.95
CA ILE A 141 -14.06 -8.64 24.54
C ILE A 141 -13.76 -10.00 23.91
N GLN A 142 -14.78 -10.70 23.45
CA GLN A 142 -14.67 -12.03 22.83
C GLN A 142 -15.20 -12.03 21.40
N ASP A 143 -16.21 -11.20 21.11
CA ASP A 143 -16.88 -11.17 19.82
C ASP A 143 -17.44 -9.78 19.50
N TRP A 144 -18.04 -9.63 18.35
CA TRP A 144 -18.59 -8.38 17.82
C TRP A 144 -19.68 -7.75 18.71
N ASP A 145 -20.49 -8.56 19.40
CA ASP A 145 -21.54 -8.09 20.32
C ASP A 145 -20.96 -7.39 21.56
N ASP A 146 -19.71 -7.70 21.92
CA ASP A 146 -19.03 -7.00 23.01
C ASP A 146 -18.66 -5.57 22.62
N LEU A 147 -18.49 -5.29 21.33
CA LEU A 147 -18.09 -3.97 20.82
C LEU A 147 -19.21 -2.93 20.89
N VAL A 148 -20.48 -3.36 21.05
CA VAL A 148 -21.64 -2.49 21.15
C VAL A 148 -22.08 -2.26 22.60
N LYS A 149 -21.36 -2.81 23.58
CA LYS A 149 -21.62 -2.61 25.01
C LYS A 149 -21.22 -1.21 25.46
N ASP A 150 -21.96 -0.67 26.41
CA ASP A 150 -21.67 0.63 27.00
C ASP A 150 -20.27 0.67 27.63
N GLY A 151 -19.52 1.71 27.35
CA GLY A 151 -18.20 1.94 27.91
C GLY A 151 -17.07 1.11 27.29
N VAL A 152 -17.29 0.48 26.13
CA VAL A 152 -16.26 -0.09 25.28
C VAL A 152 -15.82 0.96 24.26
N GLY A 153 -14.54 1.32 24.27
CA GLY A 153 -13.96 2.24 23.30
C GLY A 153 -13.34 1.48 22.12
N VAL A 154 -13.91 1.66 20.93
CA VAL A 154 -13.46 1.01 19.69
C VAL A 154 -12.57 1.96 18.90
N ILE A 155 -11.47 1.46 18.36
CA ILE A 155 -10.61 2.14 17.39
C ILE A 155 -10.73 1.41 16.05
N THR A 156 -11.02 2.16 15.00
CA THR A 156 -11.06 1.68 13.61
C THR A 156 -10.80 2.86 12.66
N PRO A 157 -10.18 2.64 11.51
CA PRO A 157 -10.02 3.74 10.56
C PRO A 157 -11.34 4.09 9.86
N ASN A 158 -11.32 5.18 9.10
CA ASN A 158 -12.49 5.71 8.41
C ASN A 158 -12.77 4.92 7.11
N PRO A 159 -13.94 4.31 6.92
CA PRO A 159 -14.25 3.55 5.70
C PRO A 159 -14.33 4.40 4.42
N LYS A 160 -14.39 5.72 4.53
CA LYS A 160 -14.33 6.62 3.36
C LYS A 160 -12.92 6.77 2.78
N THR A 161 -11.88 6.47 3.56
CA THR A 161 -10.49 6.67 3.15
C THR A 161 -9.65 5.39 3.24
N SER A 162 -10.03 4.45 4.10
CA SER A 162 -9.30 3.23 4.40
C SER A 162 -10.03 1.99 3.88
N GLY A 163 -9.34 1.21 3.06
CA GLY A 163 -9.84 -0.11 2.63
C GLY A 163 -9.95 -1.08 3.80
N GLY A 164 -9.00 -1.04 4.75
CA GLY A 164 -9.08 -1.84 5.98
C GLY A 164 -10.34 -1.56 6.79
N ALA A 165 -10.75 -0.30 6.88
CA ALA A 165 -12.00 0.06 7.54
C ALA A 165 -13.24 -0.47 6.83
N ARG A 166 -13.19 -0.60 5.48
CA ARG A 166 -14.27 -1.25 4.73
C ARG A 166 -14.36 -2.73 5.04
N TRP A 167 -13.22 -3.42 5.14
CA TRP A 167 -13.20 -4.81 5.59
C TRP A 167 -13.70 -4.97 7.03
N ASN A 168 -13.32 -4.07 7.95
CA ASN A 168 -13.85 -4.04 9.32
C ASN A 168 -15.37 -3.89 9.33
N TYR A 169 -15.89 -2.97 8.50
CA TYR A 169 -17.33 -2.73 8.37
C TYR A 169 -18.05 -3.97 7.83
N LEU A 170 -17.54 -4.58 6.76
CA LEU A 170 -18.13 -5.75 6.12
C LEU A 170 -18.11 -6.97 7.04
N ALA A 171 -17.04 -7.18 7.82
CA ALA A 171 -16.96 -8.26 8.80
C ALA A 171 -18.00 -8.08 9.92
N ALA A 172 -18.14 -6.86 10.46
CA ALA A 172 -19.16 -6.53 11.45
C ALA A 172 -20.59 -6.68 10.90
N TRP A 173 -20.80 -6.28 9.64
CA TRP A 173 -22.08 -6.45 8.95
C TRP A 173 -22.43 -7.91 8.76
N ALA A 174 -21.48 -8.73 8.32
CA ALA A 174 -21.66 -10.18 8.14
C ALA A 174 -22.04 -10.88 9.45
N TYR A 175 -21.37 -10.52 10.55
CA TYR A 175 -21.74 -11.01 11.88
C TYR A 175 -23.19 -10.64 12.24
N ALA A 176 -23.56 -9.37 12.09
CA ALA A 176 -24.88 -8.89 12.44
C ALA A 176 -25.99 -9.53 11.57
N THR A 177 -25.72 -9.71 10.27
CA THR A 177 -26.65 -10.39 9.35
C THR A 177 -26.88 -11.84 9.78
N GLN A 178 -25.83 -12.55 10.16
CA GLN A 178 -25.95 -13.92 10.65
C GLN A 178 -26.70 -13.99 11.99
N GLU A 179 -26.40 -13.08 12.91
CA GLU A 179 -27.01 -13.06 14.24
C GLU A 179 -28.51 -12.71 14.17
N TYR A 180 -28.90 -11.79 13.29
CA TYR A 180 -30.27 -11.29 13.20
C TYR A 180 -31.11 -11.91 12.07
N GLY A 181 -30.57 -12.90 11.34
CA GLY A 181 -31.31 -13.66 10.33
C GLY A 181 -31.80 -12.79 9.17
N ASP A 182 -30.93 -11.99 8.58
CA ASP A 182 -31.20 -11.07 7.45
C ASP A 182 -32.21 -9.94 7.77
N ASP A 183 -32.43 -9.63 9.07
CA ASP A 183 -33.18 -8.44 9.49
C ASP A 183 -32.31 -7.20 9.32
N GLU A 184 -32.44 -6.54 8.18
CA GLU A 184 -31.62 -5.37 7.81
C GLU A 184 -31.73 -4.24 8.87
N ALA A 185 -32.91 -4.00 9.42
CA ALA A 185 -33.10 -2.95 10.41
C ALA A 185 -32.32 -3.21 11.71
N LYS A 186 -32.23 -4.48 12.14
CA LYS A 186 -31.42 -4.87 13.29
C LYS A 186 -29.93 -4.83 12.99
N THR A 187 -29.53 -5.23 11.78
CA THR A 187 -28.15 -5.13 11.31
C THR A 187 -27.69 -3.66 11.30
N GLU A 188 -28.50 -2.76 10.75
CA GLU A 188 -28.22 -1.30 10.79
C GLU A 188 -28.14 -0.75 12.22
N ASP A 189 -29.04 -1.16 13.12
CA ASP A 189 -29.02 -0.73 14.52
C ASP A 189 -27.74 -1.20 15.24
N PHE A 190 -27.33 -2.44 14.99
CA PHE A 190 -26.05 -2.98 15.47
C PHE A 190 -24.87 -2.14 14.98
N MET A 191 -24.78 -1.90 13.67
CA MET A 191 -23.69 -1.09 13.08
C MET A 191 -23.69 0.34 13.65
N LYS A 192 -24.87 0.93 13.83
CA LYS A 192 -24.99 2.25 14.44
C LYS A 192 -24.45 2.27 15.88
N LYS A 193 -24.76 1.25 16.68
CA LYS A 193 -24.24 1.11 18.06
C LYS A 193 -22.73 0.89 18.05
N LEU A 194 -22.20 0.06 17.16
CA LEU A 194 -20.77 -0.14 16.99
C LEU A 194 -20.06 1.20 16.73
N TYR A 195 -20.55 1.96 15.75
CA TYR A 195 -19.94 3.25 15.40
C TYR A 195 -20.17 4.36 16.44
N GLN A 196 -21.17 4.23 17.34
CA GLN A 196 -21.31 5.10 18.51
C GLN A 196 -20.19 4.89 19.54
N ASN A 197 -19.60 3.69 19.59
CA ASN A 197 -18.48 3.35 20.45
C ASN A 197 -17.11 3.65 19.83
N VAL A 198 -17.06 4.04 18.55
CA VAL A 198 -15.81 4.42 17.89
C VAL A 198 -15.34 5.78 18.40
N LEU A 199 -14.14 5.81 18.96
CA LEU A 199 -13.54 7.00 19.56
C LEU A 199 -12.85 7.88 18.54
N VAL A 200 -12.17 7.26 17.56
CA VAL A 200 -11.39 7.95 16.54
C VAL A 200 -11.57 7.22 15.21
N LEU A 201 -11.71 8.00 14.13
CA LEU A 201 -11.73 7.53 12.75
C LEU A 201 -10.47 8.03 12.02
N ASP A 202 -9.39 7.28 12.12
CA ASP A 202 -8.14 7.60 11.46
C ASP A 202 -8.23 7.43 9.93
N SER A 203 -7.35 8.10 9.18
CA SER A 203 -7.40 8.06 7.72
C SER A 203 -7.01 6.72 7.09
N GLY A 204 -6.28 5.88 7.82
CA GLY A 204 -5.79 4.56 7.39
C GLY A 204 -5.53 3.63 8.56
N ALA A 205 -5.26 2.35 8.26
CA ALA A 205 -5.07 1.30 9.26
C ALA A 205 -3.89 1.60 10.19
N ARG A 206 -2.74 2.03 9.66
CA ARG A 206 -1.57 2.40 10.46
C ARG A 206 -1.85 3.55 11.42
N GLY A 207 -2.65 4.55 11.02
CA GLY A 207 -3.10 5.62 11.91
C GLY A 207 -3.92 5.08 13.08
N ALA A 208 -4.85 4.16 12.82
CA ALA A 208 -5.64 3.52 13.87
C ALA A 208 -4.76 2.68 14.82
N THR A 209 -3.77 1.96 14.29
CA THR A 209 -2.78 1.25 15.10
C THR A 209 -2.00 2.22 16.00
N THR A 210 -1.50 3.32 15.46
CA THR A 210 -0.81 4.37 16.25
C THR A 210 -1.73 4.94 17.34
N THR A 211 -2.99 5.25 17.02
CA THR A 211 -3.97 5.74 18.00
C THR A 211 -4.18 4.74 19.13
N PHE A 212 -4.29 3.46 18.83
CA PHE A 212 -4.46 2.42 19.84
C PHE A 212 -3.14 2.11 20.58
N VAL A 213 -2.08 1.80 19.86
CA VAL A 213 -0.83 1.29 20.44
C VAL A 213 -0.03 2.41 21.10
N GLU A 214 0.28 3.49 20.38
CA GLU A 214 1.18 4.53 20.85
C GLU A 214 0.47 5.57 21.72
N ASN A 215 -0.74 5.98 21.32
CA ASN A 215 -1.50 6.99 22.04
C ASN A 215 -2.36 6.42 23.18
N GLY A 216 -2.43 5.08 23.30
CA GLY A 216 -3.11 4.40 24.40
C GLY A 216 -4.63 4.57 24.42
N GLN A 217 -5.27 4.93 23.30
CA GLN A 217 -6.70 5.18 23.22
C GLN A 217 -7.48 3.88 22.91
N GLY A 218 -8.69 3.78 23.43
CA GLY A 218 -9.62 2.68 23.20
C GLY A 218 -9.28 1.40 23.97
N ASP A 219 -10.23 0.49 23.97
CA ASP A 219 -10.16 -0.81 24.59
C ASP A 219 -9.87 -1.92 23.57
N VAL A 220 -10.26 -1.70 22.32
CA VAL A 220 -10.11 -2.63 21.20
C VAL A 220 -9.80 -1.88 19.89
N LEU A 221 -8.89 -2.45 19.12
CA LEU A 221 -8.62 -2.04 17.74
C LEU A 221 -9.14 -3.13 16.78
N LEU A 222 -9.97 -2.73 15.82
CA LEU A 222 -10.29 -3.58 14.68
C LEU A 222 -9.11 -3.53 13.70
N ALA A 223 -8.36 -4.60 13.60
CA ALA A 223 -7.08 -4.63 12.91
C ALA A 223 -7.04 -5.69 11.81
N TRP A 224 -6.23 -5.42 10.78
CA TRP A 224 -5.69 -6.49 9.96
C TRP A 224 -4.85 -7.43 10.82
N GLU A 225 -4.91 -8.72 10.53
CA GLU A 225 -4.19 -9.73 11.29
C GLU A 225 -2.68 -9.46 11.36
N ASN A 226 -2.07 -9.09 10.22
CA ASN A 226 -0.64 -8.75 10.18
C ASN A 226 -0.27 -7.53 11.04
N GLU A 227 -1.12 -6.49 11.08
CA GLU A 227 -0.91 -5.32 11.96
C GLU A 227 -0.99 -5.71 13.45
N ALA A 228 -1.90 -6.63 13.79
CA ALA A 228 -2.01 -7.15 15.14
C ALA A 228 -0.77 -7.97 15.54
N TYR A 229 -0.27 -8.82 14.66
CA TYR A 229 0.98 -9.56 14.91
C TYR A 229 2.20 -8.66 15.02
N LEU A 230 2.31 -7.63 14.19
CA LEU A 230 3.38 -6.63 14.32
C LEU A 230 3.33 -5.93 15.68
N SER A 231 2.13 -5.51 16.11
CA SER A 231 1.95 -4.87 17.42
C SER A 231 2.36 -5.76 18.58
N ILE A 232 2.03 -7.05 18.53
CA ILE A 232 2.45 -8.03 19.56
C ILE A 232 3.95 -8.31 19.50
N LYS A 233 4.52 -8.38 18.30
CA LYS A 233 5.97 -8.57 18.14
C LYS A 233 6.76 -7.44 18.79
N ASP A 234 6.27 -6.20 18.64
CA ASP A 234 6.93 -5.02 19.19
C ASP A 234 6.68 -4.82 20.70
N ALA A 235 5.51 -5.25 21.20
CA ALA A 235 5.10 -5.10 22.59
C ALA A 235 4.32 -6.36 23.09
N PRO A 236 5.01 -7.49 23.31
CA PRO A 236 4.37 -8.79 23.58
C PRO A 236 3.61 -8.86 24.91
N ASP A 237 3.95 -7.98 25.86
CA ASP A 237 3.33 -7.93 27.19
C ASP A 237 2.17 -6.94 27.28
N ASP A 238 1.86 -6.18 26.20
CA ASP A 238 0.90 -5.09 26.26
C ASP A 238 -0.44 -5.44 25.57
N TYR A 239 -0.46 -6.43 24.68
CA TYR A 239 -1.61 -6.74 23.83
C TYR A 239 -1.90 -8.23 23.72
N GLU A 240 -3.14 -8.53 23.31
CA GLU A 240 -3.60 -9.88 22.96
C GLU A 240 -4.47 -9.78 21.70
N ILE A 241 -4.41 -10.84 20.86
CA ILE A 241 -5.32 -10.99 19.72
C ILE A 241 -6.53 -11.79 20.15
N VAL A 242 -7.71 -11.29 19.82
CA VAL A 242 -8.98 -12.03 19.91
C VAL A 242 -9.49 -12.24 18.49
N THR A 243 -9.70 -13.51 18.13
CA THR A 243 -10.32 -13.88 16.86
C THR A 243 -11.82 -13.93 17.05
N PRO A 244 -12.60 -13.08 16.38
CA PRO A 244 -14.06 -13.12 16.50
C PRO A 244 -14.64 -14.38 15.86
N SER A 245 -15.90 -14.72 16.21
CA SER A 245 -16.61 -15.90 15.67
C SER A 245 -16.78 -15.84 14.15
N ILE A 246 -16.90 -14.65 13.60
CA ILE A 246 -16.98 -14.36 12.17
C ILE A 246 -15.99 -13.26 11.84
N SER A 247 -15.26 -13.47 10.77
CA SER A 247 -14.45 -12.45 10.12
C SER A 247 -14.68 -12.48 8.61
N ILE A 248 -13.77 -11.91 7.84
CA ILE A 248 -13.88 -11.83 6.39
C ILE A 248 -12.56 -12.22 5.74
N LEU A 249 -12.64 -12.94 4.63
CA LEU A 249 -11.47 -13.15 3.78
C LEU A 249 -11.22 -11.86 2.99
N ALA A 250 -10.25 -11.08 3.43
CA ALA A 250 -9.82 -9.89 2.73
C ALA A 250 -8.86 -10.28 1.60
N GLN A 251 -9.15 -9.82 0.39
CA GLN A 251 -8.38 -10.08 -0.83
C GLN A 251 -7.87 -8.75 -1.39
N PRO A 252 -6.67 -8.30 -0.96
CA PRO A 252 -6.04 -7.13 -1.54
C PRO A 252 -5.74 -7.34 -3.03
N SER A 253 -6.07 -6.35 -3.83
CA SER A 253 -6.00 -6.41 -5.27
C SER A 253 -4.82 -5.62 -5.82
N VAL A 254 -4.21 -6.13 -6.89
CA VAL A 254 -3.09 -5.49 -7.57
C VAL A 254 -3.42 -5.25 -9.04
N ALA A 255 -2.92 -4.15 -9.61
CA ALA A 255 -3.09 -3.85 -11.02
C ALA A 255 -1.93 -3.00 -11.56
N VAL A 256 -1.64 -3.17 -12.85
CA VAL A 256 -0.80 -2.24 -13.61
C VAL A 256 -1.62 -0.99 -13.93
N VAL A 257 -1.01 0.19 -13.86
CA VAL A 257 -1.64 1.44 -14.27
C VAL A 257 -1.27 1.72 -15.72
N ASP A 258 -2.09 1.24 -16.64
CA ASP A 258 -1.81 1.13 -18.08
C ASP A 258 -1.38 2.45 -18.72
N ASP A 259 -2.13 3.53 -18.47
CA ASP A 259 -1.80 4.86 -19.01
C ASP A 259 -0.40 5.33 -18.59
N VAL A 260 -0.01 5.05 -17.36
CA VAL A 260 1.29 5.47 -16.82
C VAL A 260 2.43 4.64 -17.38
N VAL A 261 2.30 3.30 -17.35
CA VAL A 261 3.39 2.42 -17.81
C VAL A 261 3.63 2.52 -19.32
N ASP A 262 2.59 2.75 -20.11
CA ASP A 262 2.73 2.95 -21.56
C ASP A 262 3.43 4.26 -21.89
N ARG A 263 3.07 5.32 -21.19
CA ARG A 263 3.72 6.64 -21.34
C ARG A 263 5.17 6.65 -20.86
N LYS A 264 5.48 5.90 -19.77
CA LYS A 264 6.83 5.80 -19.20
C LYS A 264 7.70 4.74 -19.87
N GLY A 265 7.11 3.77 -20.58
CA GLY A 265 7.82 2.61 -21.11
C GLY A 265 8.26 1.61 -20.04
N THR A 266 7.51 1.51 -18.95
CA THR A 266 7.81 0.67 -17.79
C THR A 266 6.92 -0.58 -17.69
N ARG A 267 6.07 -0.85 -18.69
CA ARG A 267 5.11 -1.97 -18.68
C ARG A 267 5.75 -3.32 -18.34
N GLU A 268 6.88 -3.65 -18.98
CA GLU A 268 7.52 -4.94 -18.75
C GLU A 268 7.93 -5.15 -17.29
N VAL A 269 8.61 -4.17 -16.70
CA VAL A 269 9.04 -4.24 -15.29
C VAL A 269 7.88 -4.17 -14.31
N ALA A 270 6.85 -3.39 -14.62
CA ALA A 270 5.65 -3.27 -13.78
C ALA A 270 4.83 -4.57 -13.76
N THR A 271 4.60 -5.18 -14.94
CA THR A 271 3.92 -6.47 -15.04
C THR A 271 4.72 -7.56 -14.34
N GLU A 272 6.05 -7.62 -14.54
CA GLU A 272 6.90 -8.57 -13.83
C GLU A 272 6.88 -8.36 -12.31
N TYR A 273 6.85 -7.10 -11.85
CA TYR A 273 6.76 -6.78 -10.44
C TYR A 273 5.52 -7.39 -9.79
N LEU A 274 4.37 -7.30 -10.43
CA LEU A 274 3.14 -7.90 -9.92
C LEU A 274 3.11 -9.44 -10.10
N SER A 275 3.57 -9.95 -11.23
CA SER A 275 3.63 -11.40 -11.49
C SER A 275 4.54 -12.12 -10.49
N TYR A 276 5.66 -11.52 -10.12
CA TYR A 276 6.63 -12.14 -9.21
C TYR A 276 6.12 -12.21 -7.76
N LEU A 277 5.06 -11.45 -7.40
CA LEU A 277 4.37 -11.61 -6.10
C LEU A 277 3.83 -13.02 -5.88
N TYR A 278 3.51 -13.75 -6.95
CA TYR A 278 2.99 -15.13 -6.90
C TYR A 278 4.08 -16.20 -6.81
N SER A 279 5.36 -15.80 -6.84
CA SER A 279 6.48 -16.75 -6.69
C SER A 279 6.59 -17.31 -5.27
N ASP A 280 7.15 -18.51 -5.13
CA ASP A 280 7.39 -19.13 -3.82
C ASP A 280 8.25 -18.25 -2.90
N GLU A 281 9.20 -17.51 -3.46
CA GLU A 281 10.07 -16.60 -2.71
C GLU A 281 9.29 -15.41 -2.16
N ALA A 282 8.43 -14.79 -2.97
CA ALA A 282 7.61 -13.66 -2.56
C ALA A 282 6.54 -14.08 -1.55
N GLN A 283 5.91 -15.24 -1.75
CA GLN A 283 4.91 -15.78 -0.85
C GLN A 283 5.47 -16.08 0.55
N ARG A 284 6.74 -16.44 0.69
CA ARG A 284 7.38 -16.58 2.01
C ARG A 284 7.61 -15.27 2.75
N ILE A 285 7.58 -14.15 2.03
CA ILE A 285 7.65 -12.81 2.65
C ILE A 285 6.24 -12.33 3.03
N ALA A 286 5.23 -12.73 2.25
CA ALA A 286 3.84 -12.35 2.48
C ALA A 286 3.18 -13.12 3.64
N GLY A 287 3.59 -14.39 3.89
CA GLY A 287 3.11 -15.25 4.99
C GLY A 287 4.10 -15.26 6.14
#